data_f512d8cc37823ab8301b69bb5e9493d4
#
_entry.id   f512d8cc37823ab8301b69bb5e9493d4
#
_cell.length_a   1.000
_cell.length_b   1.000
_cell.length_c   1.000
_cell.angle_alpha   90.00
_cell.angle_beta   90.00
_cell.angle_gamma   90.00
#
_symmetry.space_group_name_H-M   'P 1'
#
loop_
_entity.id
_entity.type
_entity.pdbx_description
1 polymer ?
#
loop_
_entity_poly.entity_id
_entity_poly.type
_entity_poly.pdbx_seq_one_letter_code
_entity_poly.pdbx_strand_id
1 'polypeptide(L)'
;DPFVCSLGFQVCFLSVSAVAARIGAEALGAHQIVWQIWVFTSLLLDSVAVAAQSLVGESLGAHRTTETEQLGKHIVASGTIIAVVIAIIYAALYNVIPRIFTSDSAVLNCVGIPWWFMVCLLPVAGAVFSCDGVLLGAGDAAFLRNVTAGAAFCCYLPMIWLSYSFHWGLAGLWGGFVLFIMVRAVAGLIRQWRGKWIIYGTPEELA
;
A
#
# COMPACT_ATOMS: atom_id res chain seq x y z
N ASP A 1 -13.90 -15.10 0.08
CA ASP A 1 -14.29 -14.77 1.47
C ASP A 1 -13.38 -13.67 2.00
N PRO A 2 -13.93 -12.54 2.50
CA PRO A 2 -13.14 -11.45 3.09
C PRO A 2 -12.35 -11.90 4.32
N PHE A 3 -12.81 -12.94 5.00
CA PHE A 3 -12.16 -13.54 6.17
C PHE A 3 -10.79 -14.17 5.82
N VAL A 4 -10.68 -14.83 4.69
CA VAL A 4 -9.41 -15.45 4.22
C VAL A 4 -8.37 -14.37 3.89
N CYS A 5 -8.78 -13.25 3.30
CA CYS A 5 -7.91 -12.12 3.04
C CYS A 5 -7.38 -11.49 4.34
N SER A 6 -8.26 -11.28 5.32
CA SER A 6 -7.88 -10.71 6.62
C SER A 6 -6.93 -11.63 7.38
N LEU A 7 -7.17 -12.94 7.38
CA LEU A 7 -6.26 -13.93 7.96
C LEU A 7 -4.90 -13.93 7.25
N GLY A 8 -4.89 -13.84 5.92
CA GLY A 8 -3.64 -13.77 5.15
C GLY A 8 -2.78 -12.57 5.52
N PHE A 9 -3.41 -11.41 5.67
CA PHE A 9 -2.72 -10.20 6.15
C PHE A 9 -2.16 -10.38 7.57
N GLN A 10 -2.93 -10.96 8.50
CA GLN A 10 -2.46 -11.23 9.86
C GLN A 10 -1.27 -12.18 9.87
N VAL A 11 -1.29 -13.23 9.05
CA VAL A 11 -0.16 -14.18 8.91
C VAL A 11 1.09 -13.46 8.38
N CYS A 12 0.96 -12.61 7.37
CA CYS A 12 2.08 -11.79 6.87
C CYS A 12 2.64 -10.88 7.97
N PHE A 13 1.77 -10.19 8.70
CA PHE A 13 2.16 -9.30 9.78
C PHE A 13 2.91 -10.01 10.91
N LEU A 14 2.39 -11.14 11.37
CA LEU A 14 3.03 -11.96 12.40
C LEU A 14 4.36 -12.51 11.90
N SER A 15 4.45 -12.93 10.64
CA SER A 15 5.68 -13.43 10.04
C SER A 15 6.76 -12.35 9.97
N VAL A 16 6.42 -11.12 9.56
CA VAL A 16 7.37 -9.99 9.53
C VAL A 16 7.90 -9.69 10.91
N SER A 17 7.01 -9.56 11.91
CA SER A 17 7.40 -9.27 13.28
C SER A 17 8.26 -10.38 13.87
N ALA A 18 7.93 -11.65 13.60
CA ALA A 18 8.69 -12.81 14.06
C ALA A 18 10.10 -12.85 13.43
N VAL A 19 10.22 -12.55 12.14
CA VAL A 19 11.53 -12.51 11.46
C VAL A 19 12.34 -11.29 11.93
N ALA A 20 11.72 -10.12 12.07
CA ALA A 20 12.39 -8.92 12.59
C ALA A 20 12.94 -9.14 14.02
N ALA A 21 12.18 -9.82 14.88
CA ALA A 21 12.62 -10.20 16.23
C ALA A 21 13.82 -11.15 16.23
N ARG A 22 13.94 -12.02 15.22
CA ARG A 22 15.08 -12.94 15.07
C ARG A 22 16.34 -12.26 14.52
N ILE A 23 16.19 -11.13 13.82
CA ILE A 23 17.33 -10.32 13.35
C ILE A 23 17.97 -9.59 14.53
N GLY A 24 17.19 -9.13 15.50
CA GLY A 24 17.65 -8.46 16.71
C GLY A 24 16.62 -7.49 17.29
N ALA A 25 16.73 -7.19 18.57
CA ALA A 25 15.82 -6.28 19.26
C ALA A 25 15.85 -4.86 18.67
N GLU A 26 17.02 -4.39 18.26
CA GLU A 26 17.25 -3.07 17.65
C GLU A 26 16.58 -2.99 16.27
N ALA A 27 16.70 -4.05 15.46
CA ALA A 27 16.06 -4.16 14.16
C ALA A 27 14.53 -4.21 14.30
N LEU A 28 14.01 -4.92 15.29
CA LEU A 28 12.58 -4.95 15.60
C LEU A 28 12.07 -3.56 16.00
N GLY A 29 12.79 -2.85 16.88
CA GLY A 29 12.46 -1.49 17.29
C GLY A 29 12.41 -0.52 16.10
N ALA A 30 13.43 -0.57 15.24
CA ALA A 30 13.48 0.24 14.03
C ALA A 30 12.31 -0.06 13.08
N HIS A 31 12.00 -1.34 12.86
CA HIS A 31 10.86 -1.76 12.06
C HIS A 31 9.54 -1.25 12.63
N GLN A 32 9.32 -1.38 13.93
CA GLN A 32 8.09 -0.94 14.59
C GLN A 32 7.86 0.57 14.47
N ILE A 33 8.91 1.39 14.61
CA ILE A 33 8.82 2.85 14.46
C ILE A 33 8.36 3.19 13.03
N VAL A 34 9.04 2.67 12.02
CA VAL A 34 8.72 3.00 10.62
C VAL A 34 7.37 2.41 10.23
N TRP A 35 7.03 1.23 10.73
CA TRP A 35 5.72 0.63 10.52
C TRP A 35 4.57 1.48 11.08
N GLN A 36 4.74 2.04 12.27
CA GLN A 36 3.72 2.91 12.88
C GLN A 36 3.50 4.17 12.04
N ILE A 37 4.58 4.75 11.51
CA ILE A 37 4.51 5.90 10.61
C ILE A 37 3.83 5.51 9.28
N TRP A 38 4.14 4.32 8.76
CA TRP A 38 3.46 3.78 7.58
C TRP A 38 1.96 3.64 7.81
N VAL A 39 1.53 3.04 8.93
CA VAL A 39 0.11 2.87 9.27
C VAL A 39 -0.59 4.22 9.34
N PHE A 40 0.01 5.21 10.00
CA PHE A 40 -0.54 6.56 10.05
C PHE A 40 -0.68 7.18 8.64
N THR A 41 0.34 7.03 7.82
CA THR A 41 0.33 7.54 6.45
C THR A 41 -0.69 6.83 5.57
N SER A 42 -0.84 5.51 5.74
CA SER A 42 -1.85 4.75 5.01
C SER A 42 -3.28 5.23 5.32
N LEU A 43 -3.58 5.60 6.56
CA LEU A 43 -4.87 6.20 6.94
C LEU A 43 -5.12 7.54 6.22
N LEU A 44 -4.07 8.36 6.05
CA LEU A 44 -4.18 9.59 5.26
C LEU A 44 -4.46 9.29 3.78
N LEU A 45 -3.78 8.31 3.20
CA LEU A 45 -4.01 7.90 1.81
C LEU A 45 -5.37 7.21 1.64
N ASP A 46 -5.84 6.47 2.63
CA ASP A 46 -7.19 5.89 2.65
C ASP A 46 -8.29 6.96 2.61
N SER A 47 -8.08 8.11 3.24
CA SER A 47 -9.04 9.21 3.16
C SER A 47 -9.20 9.73 1.72
N VAL A 48 -8.13 9.75 0.95
CA VAL A 48 -8.15 10.08 -0.49
C VAL A 48 -8.89 8.99 -1.27
N ALA A 49 -8.65 7.71 -0.93
CA ALA A 49 -9.33 6.58 -1.56
C ALA A 49 -10.85 6.60 -1.31
N VAL A 50 -11.29 6.94 -0.09
CA VAL A 50 -12.73 7.06 0.25
C VAL A 50 -13.38 8.21 -0.54
N ALA A 51 -12.71 9.36 -0.65
CA ALA A 51 -13.21 10.45 -1.49
C ALA A 51 -13.30 10.05 -2.97
N ALA A 52 -12.29 9.35 -3.47
CA ALA A 52 -12.27 8.80 -4.83
C ALA A 52 -13.43 7.84 -5.07
N GLN A 53 -13.69 6.94 -4.13
CA GLN A 53 -14.80 5.97 -4.19
C GLN A 53 -16.16 6.67 -4.32
N SER A 54 -16.39 7.73 -3.54
CA SER A 54 -17.63 8.49 -3.57
C SER A 54 -17.83 9.20 -4.92
N LEU A 55 -16.80 9.90 -5.40
CA LEU A 55 -16.85 10.66 -6.66
C LEU A 55 -17.05 9.75 -7.88
N VAL A 56 -16.36 8.62 -7.92
CA VAL A 56 -16.50 7.65 -9.01
C VAL A 56 -17.87 6.99 -8.98
N GLY A 57 -18.35 6.58 -7.79
CA GLY A 57 -19.67 5.99 -7.63
C GLY A 57 -20.79 6.93 -8.08
N GLU A 58 -20.72 8.22 -7.71
CA GLU A 58 -21.67 9.24 -8.14
C GLU A 58 -21.64 9.44 -9.67
N SER A 59 -20.45 9.56 -10.25
CA SER A 59 -20.26 9.78 -11.69
C SER A 59 -20.77 8.61 -12.53
N LEU A 60 -20.53 7.36 -12.08
CA LEU A 60 -21.03 6.15 -12.73
C LEU A 60 -22.56 6.03 -12.57
N GLY A 61 -23.10 6.32 -11.39
CA GLY A 61 -24.54 6.35 -11.16
C GLY A 61 -25.29 7.37 -12.04
N ALA A 62 -24.62 8.44 -12.45
CA ALA A 62 -25.11 9.43 -13.40
C ALA A 62 -24.88 9.05 -14.88
N HIS A 63 -24.40 7.84 -15.18
CA HIS A 63 -24.06 7.34 -16.52
C HIS A 63 -23.03 8.19 -17.30
N ARG A 64 -22.15 8.93 -16.61
CA ARG A 64 -21.14 9.84 -17.21
C ARG A 64 -19.78 9.15 -17.39
N THR A 65 -19.72 8.16 -18.26
CA THR A 65 -18.57 7.25 -18.41
C THR A 65 -17.26 7.91 -18.82
N THR A 66 -17.31 8.76 -19.84
CA THR A 66 -16.12 9.47 -20.33
C THR A 66 -15.57 10.42 -19.27
N GLU A 67 -16.45 11.09 -18.54
CA GLU A 67 -16.07 11.94 -17.41
C GLU A 67 -15.47 11.12 -16.27
N THR A 68 -16.04 9.95 -15.99
CA THR A 68 -15.55 9.04 -14.94
C THR A 68 -14.15 8.51 -15.25
N GLU A 69 -13.83 8.20 -16.51
CA GLU A 69 -12.49 7.77 -16.90
C GLU A 69 -11.46 8.88 -16.68
N GLN A 70 -11.79 10.10 -17.09
CA GLN A 70 -10.91 11.26 -16.86
C GLN A 70 -10.77 11.57 -15.37
N LEU A 71 -11.86 11.51 -14.62
CA LEU A 71 -11.88 11.67 -13.18
C LEU A 71 -10.95 10.67 -12.48
N GLY A 72 -11.02 9.39 -12.85
CA GLY A 72 -10.14 8.36 -12.32
C GLY A 72 -8.66 8.64 -12.53
N LYS A 73 -8.27 9.14 -13.72
CA LYS A 73 -6.89 9.56 -14.00
C LYS A 73 -6.44 10.74 -13.15
N HIS A 74 -7.31 11.76 -12.99
CA HIS A 74 -7.02 12.91 -12.15
C HIS A 74 -6.89 12.53 -10.67
N ILE A 75 -7.73 11.63 -10.17
CA ILE A 75 -7.68 11.14 -8.80
C ILE A 75 -6.33 10.45 -8.53
N VAL A 76 -5.90 9.53 -9.40
CA VAL A 76 -4.62 8.84 -9.24
C VAL A 76 -3.45 9.82 -9.29
N ALA A 77 -3.48 10.79 -10.21
CA ALA A 77 -2.44 11.82 -10.29
C ALA A 77 -2.40 12.67 -9.00
N SER A 78 -3.56 13.12 -8.51
CA SER A 78 -3.66 13.93 -7.29
C SER A 78 -3.18 13.16 -6.05
N GLY A 79 -3.60 11.90 -5.88
CA GLY A 79 -3.16 11.07 -4.77
C GLY A 79 -1.66 10.77 -4.81
N THR A 80 -1.10 10.58 -6.01
CA THR A 80 0.35 10.45 -6.18
C THR A 80 1.08 11.74 -5.78
N ILE A 81 0.59 12.91 -6.18
CA ILE A 81 1.19 14.20 -5.80
C ILE A 81 1.15 14.39 -4.28
N ILE A 82 0.02 14.10 -3.63
CA ILE A 82 -0.10 14.17 -2.17
C ILE A 82 0.94 13.26 -1.50
N ALA A 83 1.08 12.03 -1.97
CA ALA A 83 2.04 11.08 -1.44
C ALA A 83 3.50 11.51 -1.67
N VAL A 84 3.81 12.14 -2.80
CA VAL A 84 5.13 12.74 -3.07
C VAL A 84 5.42 13.88 -2.08
N VAL A 85 4.46 14.74 -1.82
CA VAL A 85 4.63 15.82 -0.82
C VAL A 85 4.91 15.24 0.56
N ILE A 86 4.16 14.20 0.99
CA ILE A 86 4.40 13.49 2.24
C ILE A 86 5.80 12.87 2.25
N ALA A 87 6.22 12.24 1.15
CA ALA A 87 7.56 11.65 1.02
C ALA A 87 8.68 12.69 1.20
N ILE A 88 8.52 13.88 0.59
CA ILE A 88 9.48 14.98 0.74
C ILE A 88 9.53 15.47 2.20
N ILE A 89 8.38 15.61 2.86
CA ILE A 89 8.31 15.99 4.28
C ILE A 89 9.03 14.96 5.14
N TYR A 90 8.79 13.66 4.92
CA TYR A 90 9.45 12.60 5.68
C TYR A 90 10.95 12.53 5.40
N ALA A 91 11.37 12.76 4.15
CA ALA A 91 12.80 12.84 3.80
C ALA A 91 13.49 14.01 4.54
N ALA A 92 12.84 15.19 4.58
CA ALA A 92 13.37 16.35 5.28
C ALA A 92 13.42 16.16 6.81
N LEU A 93 12.44 15.44 7.37
CA LEU A 93 12.31 15.21 8.80
C LEU A 93 12.96 13.90 9.28
N TYR A 94 13.78 13.25 8.47
CA TYR A 94 14.46 11.99 8.81
C TYR A 94 15.21 12.04 10.16
N ASN A 95 15.88 13.15 10.44
CA ASN A 95 16.66 13.31 11.68
C ASN A 95 15.79 13.69 12.90
N VAL A 96 14.53 14.03 12.69
CA VAL A 96 13.63 14.53 13.76
C VAL A 96 12.64 13.46 14.18
N ILE A 97 11.88 12.91 13.21
CA ILE A 97 10.76 12.01 13.49
C ILE A 97 11.19 10.76 14.26
N PRO A 98 12.24 10.00 13.87
CA PRO A 98 12.63 8.79 14.62
C PRO A 98 13.06 9.08 16.05
N ARG A 99 13.64 10.26 16.31
CA ARG A 99 14.08 10.68 17.65
C ARG A 99 12.93 11.02 18.59
N ILE A 100 11.73 11.25 18.07
CA ILE A 100 10.52 11.43 18.89
C ILE A 100 10.10 10.09 19.50
N PHE A 101 10.37 8.97 18.81
CA PHE A 101 9.97 7.63 19.25
C PHE A 101 11.00 6.97 20.16
N THR A 102 12.29 7.25 19.97
CA THR A 102 13.36 6.63 20.76
C THR A 102 14.59 7.52 20.87
N SER A 103 15.27 7.41 22.01
CA SER A 103 16.61 8.02 22.25
C SER A 103 17.74 7.00 22.06
N ASP A 104 17.42 5.74 21.82
CA ASP A 104 18.41 4.68 21.66
C ASP A 104 19.15 4.82 20.32
N SER A 105 20.46 5.06 20.41
CA SER A 105 21.33 5.24 19.24
C SER A 105 21.44 3.97 18.40
N ALA A 106 21.35 2.77 19.00
CA ALA A 106 21.42 1.50 18.29
C ALA A 106 20.19 1.31 17.39
N VAL A 107 19.01 1.59 17.92
CA VAL A 107 17.75 1.56 17.14
C VAL A 107 17.77 2.62 16.04
N LEU A 108 18.20 3.86 16.34
CA LEU A 108 18.26 4.95 15.37
C LEU A 108 19.21 4.62 14.18
N ASN A 109 20.30 3.91 14.43
CA ASN A 109 21.20 3.46 13.36
C ASN A 109 20.53 2.44 12.42
N CYS A 110 19.59 1.64 12.92
CA CYS A 110 18.85 0.66 12.13
C CYS A 110 17.65 1.25 11.37
N VAL A 111 17.12 2.41 11.79
CA VAL A 111 15.94 3.04 11.19
C VAL A 111 16.17 3.47 9.74
N GLY A 112 17.41 3.79 9.36
CA GLY A 112 17.73 4.33 8.04
C GLY A 112 17.26 3.44 6.89
N ILE A 113 17.45 2.11 7.00
CA ILE A 113 17.06 1.17 5.94
C ILE A 113 15.54 1.19 5.71
N PRO A 114 14.68 0.84 6.71
CA PRO A 114 13.24 0.83 6.51
C PRO A 114 12.68 2.21 6.17
N TRP A 115 13.29 3.29 6.69
CA TRP A 115 12.85 4.65 6.40
C TRP A 115 12.93 5.00 4.94
N TRP A 116 14.08 4.78 4.31
CA TRP A 116 14.25 5.13 2.91
C TRP A 116 13.45 4.23 1.98
N PHE A 117 13.28 2.95 2.33
CA PHE A 117 12.34 2.08 1.62
C PHE A 117 10.92 2.65 1.67
N MET A 118 10.44 3.09 2.84
CA MET A 118 9.12 3.70 3.00
C MET A 118 9.00 4.99 2.19
N VAL A 119 9.95 5.92 2.31
CA VAL A 119 9.91 7.22 1.62
C VAL A 119 9.87 7.03 0.10
N CYS A 120 10.71 6.16 -0.45
CA CYS A 120 10.72 5.88 -1.88
C CYS A 120 9.44 5.17 -2.36
N LEU A 121 8.79 4.41 -1.49
CA LEU A 121 7.56 3.70 -1.80
C LEU A 121 6.32 4.60 -1.80
N LEU A 122 6.31 5.69 -1.04
CA LEU A 122 5.14 6.56 -0.86
C LEU A 122 4.50 7.05 -2.15
N PRO A 123 5.24 7.51 -3.18
CA PRO A 123 4.63 7.92 -4.45
C PRO A 123 3.83 6.80 -5.11
N VAL A 124 4.38 5.59 -5.10
CA VAL A 124 3.70 4.39 -5.64
C VAL A 124 2.49 4.02 -4.79
N ALA A 125 2.61 4.12 -3.47
CA ALA A 125 1.50 3.89 -2.55
C ALA A 125 0.35 4.86 -2.80
N GLY A 126 0.64 6.15 -3.00
CA GLY A 126 -0.39 7.14 -3.36
C GLY A 126 -1.16 6.76 -4.62
N ALA A 127 -0.48 6.29 -5.65
CA ALA A 127 -1.12 5.77 -6.85
C ALA A 127 -1.99 4.54 -6.56
N VAL A 128 -1.48 3.58 -5.76
CA VAL A 128 -2.22 2.35 -5.39
C VAL A 128 -3.48 2.67 -4.62
N PHE A 129 -3.40 3.45 -3.54
CA PHE A 129 -4.56 3.78 -2.71
C PHE A 129 -5.63 4.55 -3.49
N SER A 130 -5.21 5.51 -4.33
CA SER A 130 -6.13 6.26 -5.18
C SER A 130 -6.78 5.36 -6.23
N CYS A 131 -6.03 4.45 -6.85
CA CYS A 131 -6.53 3.47 -7.80
C CYS A 131 -7.52 2.49 -7.13
N ASP A 132 -7.21 2.05 -5.90
CA ASP A 132 -8.11 1.21 -5.11
C ASP A 132 -9.45 1.92 -4.86
N GLY A 133 -9.41 3.21 -4.50
CA GLY A 133 -10.62 4.04 -4.34
C GLY A 133 -11.46 4.13 -5.62
N VAL A 134 -10.82 4.34 -6.76
CA VAL A 134 -11.47 4.37 -8.08
C VAL A 134 -12.14 3.02 -8.39
N LEU A 135 -11.42 1.92 -8.22
CA LEU A 135 -11.93 0.58 -8.51
C LEU A 135 -13.05 0.15 -7.53
N LEU A 136 -12.94 0.52 -6.25
CA LEU A 136 -14.00 0.29 -5.27
C LEU A 136 -15.25 1.11 -5.59
N GLY A 137 -15.09 2.36 -6.00
CA GLY A 137 -16.20 3.21 -6.45
C GLY A 137 -16.94 2.66 -7.67
N ALA A 138 -16.21 1.93 -8.51
CA ALA A 138 -16.77 1.22 -9.67
C ALA A 138 -17.36 -0.17 -9.36
N GLY A 139 -17.27 -0.64 -8.10
CA GLY A 139 -17.77 -1.95 -7.70
C GLY A 139 -16.82 -3.12 -7.97
N ASP A 140 -15.59 -2.88 -8.43
CA ASP A 140 -14.61 -3.92 -8.80
C ASP A 140 -13.79 -4.45 -7.58
N ALA A 141 -14.48 -4.60 -6.45
CA ALA A 141 -13.89 -5.07 -5.19
C ALA A 141 -13.32 -6.49 -5.29
N ALA A 142 -13.91 -7.35 -6.14
CA ALA A 142 -13.44 -8.71 -6.34
C ALA A 142 -12.06 -8.76 -6.97
N PHE A 143 -11.78 -7.90 -7.94
CA PHE A 143 -10.46 -7.78 -8.53
C PHE A 143 -9.41 -7.33 -7.51
N LEU A 144 -9.70 -6.27 -6.75
CA LEU A 144 -8.79 -5.76 -5.71
C LEU A 144 -8.47 -6.82 -4.65
N ARG A 145 -9.48 -7.53 -4.18
CA ARG A 145 -9.30 -8.63 -3.22
C ARG A 145 -8.36 -9.70 -3.78
N ASN A 146 -8.60 -10.15 -5.03
CA ASN A 146 -7.81 -11.22 -5.63
C ASN A 146 -6.36 -10.80 -5.89
N VAL A 147 -6.14 -9.58 -6.38
CA VAL A 147 -4.79 -9.02 -6.59
C VAL A 147 -4.06 -8.85 -5.26
N THR A 148 -4.71 -8.31 -4.24
CA THR A 148 -4.11 -8.11 -2.93
C THR A 148 -3.76 -9.44 -2.27
N ALA A 149 -4.65 -10.43 -2.31
CA ALA A 149 -4.38 -11.77 -1.81
C ALA A 149 -3.23 -12.44 -2.60
N GLY A 150 -3.26 -12.38 -3.93
CA GLY A 150 -2.20 -12.93 -4.78
C GLY A 150 -0.84 -12.30 -4.48
N ALA A 151 -0.77 -10.96 -4.38
CA ALA A 151 0.45 -10.25 -4.05
C ALA A 151 0.98 -10.60 -2.64
N ALA A 152 0.08 -10.76 -1.65
CA ALA A 152 0.45 -11.12 -0.29
C ALA A 152 1.03 -12.55 -0.22
N PHE A 153 0.34 -13.52 -0.80
CA PHE A 153 0.74 -14.93 -0.70
C PHE A 153 1.86 -15.32 -1.66
N CYS A 154 1.87 -14.78 -2.89
CA CYS A 154 2.84 -15.19 -3.91
C CYS A 154 4.11 -14.33 -3.91
N CYS A 155 4.05 -13.10 -3.40
CA CYS A 155 5.20 -12.19 -3.43
C CYS A 155 5.71 -11.87 -2.02
N TYR A 156 4.84 -11.35 -1.15
CA TYR A 156 5.27 -10.85 0.15
C TYR A 156 5.70 -11.98 1.09
N LEU A 157 4.84 -12.98 1.29
CA LEU A 157 5.13 -14.08 2.20
C LEU A 157 6.40 -14.86 1.82
N PRO A 158 6.63 -15.26 0.56
CA PRO A 158 7.88 -15.91 0.16
C PRO A 158 9.11 -15.03 0.38
N MET A 159 9.02 -13.71 0.11
CA MET A 159 10.13 -12.77 0.32
C MET A 159 10.51 -12.64 1.79
N ILE A 160 9.55 -12.69 2.72
CA ILE A 160 9.83 -12.68 4.15
C ILE A 160 10.70 -13.89 4.54
N TRP A 161 10.33 -15.08 4.08
CA TRP A 161 11.06 -16.31 4.38
C TRP A 161 12.41 -16.41 3.64
N LEU A 162 12.49 -15.91 2.40
CA LEU A 162 13.75 -15.76 1.67
C LEU A 162 14.70 -14.80 2.39
N SER A 163 14.19 -13.66 2.85
CA SER A 163 14.97 -12.70 3.63
C SER A 163 15.55 -13.33 4.90
N TYR A 164 14.80 -14.18 5.58
CA TYR A 164 15.28 -14.93 6.72
C TYR A 164 16.36 -15.93 6.34
N SER A 165 16.14 -16.73 5.27
CA SER A 165 17.05 -17.79 4.84
C SER A 165 18.39 -17.25 4.32
N PHE A 166 18.36 -16.11 3.62
CA PHE A 166 19.54 -15.47 3.04
C PHE A 166 20.16 -14.37 3.94
N HIS A 167 19.64 -14.16 5.13
CA HIS A 167 20.14 -13.17 6.10
C HIS A 167 20.16 -11.72 5.54
N TRP A 168 19.17 -11.36 4.69
CA TRP A 168 19.07 -10.01 4.11
C TRP A 168 18.65 -8.94 5.12
N GLY A 169 18.32 -9.31 6.34
CA GLY A 169 17.95 -8.41 7.40
C GLY A 169 16.68 -7.58 7.10
N LEU A 170 16.66 -6.36 7.61
CA LEU A 170 15.55 -5.41 7.40
C LEU A 170 15.35 -5.05 5.93
N ALA A 171 16.41 -4.99 5.14
CA ALA A 171 16.32 -4.68 3.71
C ALA A 171 15.49 -5.70 2.94
N GLY A 172 15.63 -6.99 3.28
CA GLY A 172 14.83 -8.04 2.65
C GLY A 172 13.35 -7.98 3.02
N LEU A 173 13.03 -7.68 4.30
CA LEU A 173 11.65 -7.52 4.75
C LEU A 173 10.95 -6.35 4.06
N TRP A 174 11.60 -5.19 4.00
CA TRP A 174 11.06 -3.99 3.35
C TRP A 174 11.07 -4.12 1.82
N GLY A 175 12.07 -4.80 1.26
CA GLY A 175 12.10 -5.15 -0.17
C GLY A 175 10.90 -6.02 -0.58
N GLY A 176 10.53 -6.99 0.27
CA GLY A 176 9.31 -7.79 0.08
C GLY A 176 8.04 -6.94 0.13
N PHE A 177 7.97 -5.97 1.03
CA PHE A 177 6.85 -5.03 1.12
C PHE A 177 6.76 -4.11 -0.11
N VAL A 178 7.90 -3.60 -0.59
CA VAL A 178 7.97 -2.84 -1.85
C VAL A 178 7.46 -3.68 -3.02
N LEU A 179 7.90 -4.92 -3.14
CA LEU A 179 7.43 -5.82 -4.20
C LEU A 179 5.91 -6.03 -4.13
N PHE A 180 5.36 -6.23 -2.93
CA PHE A 180 3.91 -6.34 -2.70
C PHE A 180 3.14 -5.12 -3.23
N ILE A 181 3.57 -3.91 -2.87
CA ILE A 181 2.93 -2.67 -3.32
C ILE A 181 3.11 -2.47 -4.83
N MET A 182 4.29 -2.79 -5.39
CA MET A 182 4.56 -2.68 -6.83
C MET A 182 3.65 -3.59 -7.66
N VAL A 183 3.45 -4.84 -7.24
CA VAL A 183 2.53 -5.77 -7.92
C VAL A 183 1.11 -5.23 -7.92
N ARG A 184 0.64 -4.68 -6.80
CA ARG A 184 -0.68 -4.04 -6.70
C ARG A 184 -0.77 -2.82 -7.60
N ALA A 185 0.28 -1.97 -7.63
CA ALA A 185 0.33 -0.79 -8.50
C ALA A 185 0.20 -1.17 -9.98
N VAL A 186 1.01 -2.12 -10.43
CA VAL A 186 0.98 -2.58 -11.83
C VAL A 186 -0.38 -3.17 -12.19
N ALA A 187 -0.91 -4.06 -11.36
CA ALA A 187 -2.20 -4.70 -11.61
C ALA A 187 -3.36 -3.68 -11.63
N GLY A 188 -3.42 -2.77 -10.64
CA GLY A 188 -4.45 -1.74 -10.55
C GLY A 188 -4.40 -0.75 -11.72
N LEU A 189 -3.21 -0.22 -12.03
CA LEU A 189 -3.02 0.70 -13.15
C LEU A 189 -3.36 0.07 -14.51
N ILE A 190 -2.97 -1.19 -14.75
CA ILE A 190 -3.34 -1.92 -15.97
C ILE A 190 -4.85 -2.11 -16.04
N ARG A 191 -5.51 -2.44 -14.92
CA ARG A 191 -6.96 -2.60 -14.85
C ARG A 191 -7.66 -1.30 -15.21
N GLN A 192 -7.22 -0.19 -14.61
CA GLN A 192 -7.75 1.14 -14.88
C GLN A 192 -7.51 1.56 -16.33
N TRP A 193 -6.30 1.33 -16.85
CA TRP A 193 -5.95 1.73 -18.23
C TRP A 193 -6.74 0.96 -19.30
N ARG A 194 -7.07 -0.29 -19.04
CA ARG A 194 -7.90 -1.12 -19.94
C ARG A 194 -9.38 -0.77 -19.94
N GLY A 195 -9.84 0.13 -19.09
CA GLY A 195 -11.24 0.55 -18.99
C GLY A 195 -12.22 -0.54 -18.54
N LYS A 196 -11.74 -1.75 -18.22
CA LYS A 196 -12.56 -2.91 -17.84
C LYS A 196 -13.22 -2.79 -16.44
N TRP A 197 -12.94 -1.73 -15.73
CA TRP A 197 -13.48 -1.43 -14.42
C TRP A 197 -14.81 -0.63 -14.50
N ILE A 198 -15.11 -0.07 -15.66
CA ILE A 198 -16.38 0.62 -15.92
C ILE A 198 -17.42 -0.44 -16.24
N ILE A 199 -18.06 -0.96 -15.20
CA ILE A 199 -19.09 -1.98 -15.32
C ILE A 199 -20.44 -1.26 -15.26
N TYR A 200 -21.24 -1.39 -16.31
CA TYR A 200 -22.60 -0.88 -16.37
C TYR A 200 -23.57 -1.96 -15.96
N GLY A 201 -24.54 -1.57 -15.13
CA GLY A 201 -25.66 -2.42 -14.76
C GLY A 201 -25.45 -3.19 -13.47
N THR A 202 -26.57 -3.54 -12.85
CA THR A 202 -26.62 -4.51 -11.75
C THR A 202 -26.30 -5.91 -12.28
N PRO A 203 -25.81 -6.84 -11.43
CA PRO A 203 -25.61 -8.24 -11.84
C PRO A 203 -26.85 -8.89 -12.50
N GLU A 204 -28.05 -8.35 -12.25
CA GLU A 204 -29.33 -8.80 -12.83
C GLU A 204 -29.52 -8.32 -14.27
N GLU A 205 -28.89 -7.21 -14.69
CA GLU A 205 -28.97 -6.70 -16.08
C GLU A 205 -27.90 -7.32 -17.00
N LEU A 206 -26.93 -8.05 -16.43
CA LEU A 206 -25.84 -8.70 -17.16
C LEU A 206 -26.03 -10.21 -17.31
N ALA A 207 -27.10 -10.77 -16.75
CA ALA A 207 -27.51 -12.18 -16.86
C ALA A 207 -28.55 -12.36 -17.95
#